data_0413b4ee9d5ad2189fb64b3855ea096f
#
_entry.id   0413b4ee9d5ad2189fb64b3855ea096f
#
_cell.length_a   1.000
_cell.length_b   1.000
_cell.length_c   1.000
_cell.angle_alpha   90.00
_cell.angle_beta   90.00
_cell.angle_gamma   90.00
#
_symmetry.space_group_name_H-M   'P 1'
#
loop_
_entity.id
_entity.type
_entity.pdbx_description
1 polymer ?
#
loop_
_entity_poly.entity_id
_entity_poly.type
_entity_poly.pdbx_seq_one_letter_code
_entity_poly.pdbx_strand_id
1 'polypeptide(L)'
;VKSDPAPLRLLGRLAVALFLSYMAVALPLAAIPVSILHWPGYGNGLAGLAVGIAFFSTILSRNHAGVLADTKGGRPCMRTGLALYVAASLICALSGLTALPEAARYIILLAGRLLLGIGESLTIVGMLGWGIGLMGQQRAGRVLAWTGAAMYGAFAVGGPIGLVVYEHWGIGALMVLSAALPLIGLGLVQDVPASVPHAGARPPFWRILGTIRWQGIAVALQGVGFAALGAFLPLRFIHAHWPYAGFGLTCFGLAFVAGRFACGHLPDRIGGLKVALFSLMVEAAGQYLLWYAPTPLIAFAGAVLTGAGCSMVFPSLGVEVVHRVAPHMRGAALGGFSAFQDLAYGATGPLAGLLADRFGYDIVFLLGGLCATGGVAIVLAQISARRTDA
;
A
#
# COMPACT_ATOMS: atom_id res chain seq x y z
N VAL A 1 11.23 -19.69 25.82
CA VAL A 1 12.33 -19.93 24.86
C VAL A 1 12.90 -18.56 24.49
N LYS A 2 14.11 -18.23 25.01
CA LYS A 2 14.83 -17.01 24.62
C LYS A 2 15.10 -17.12 23.11
N SER A 3 14.51 -16.24 22.33
CA SER A 3 14.76 -16.16 20.88
C SER A 3 16.21 -15.76 20.64
N ASP A 4 16.93 -16.52 19.83
CA ASP A 4 18.24 -16.15 19.33
C ASP A 4 18.14 -14.72 18.74
N PRO A 5 18.93 -13.75 19.22
CA PRO A 5 18.83 -12.35 18.78
C PRO A 5 19.32 -12.14 17.34
N ALA A 6 20.09 -13.06 16.79
CA ALA A 6 20.67 -12.91 15.44
C ALA A 6 19.58 -12.86 14.32
N PRO A 7 18.62 -13.79 14.21
CA PRO A 7 17.58 -13.74 13.18
C PRO A 7 16.69 -12.50 13.29
N LEU A 8 16.42 -12.01 14.52
CA LEU A 8 15.60 -10.83 14.73
C LEU A 8 16.30 -9.54 14.26
N ARG A 9 17.61 -9.43 14.48
CA ARG A 9 18.41 -8.31 13.96
C ARG A 9 18.45 -8.31 12.44
N LEU A 10 18.54 -9.47 11.80
CA LEU A 10 18.51 -9.61 10.34
C LEU A 10 17.13 -9.20 9.78
N LEU A 11 16.04 -9.66 10.41
CA LEU A 11 14.69 -9.23 10.06
C LEU A 11 14.53 -7.70 10.21
N GLY A 12 15.09 -7.11 11.28
CA GLY A 12 15.11 -5.66 11.48
C GLY A 12 15.79 -4.91 10.33
N ARG A 13 16.96 -5.40 9.86
CA ARG A 13 17.65 -4.81 8.69
C ARG A 13 16.80 -4.88 7.43
N LEU A 14 16.13 -6.01 7.16
CA LEU A 14 15.20 -6.15 6.03
C LEU A 14 14.01 -5.20 6.15
N ALA A 15 13.43 -5.07 7.35
CA ALA A 15 12.30 -4.18 7.60
C ALA A 15 12.68 -2.70 7.44
N VAL A 16 13.87 -2.29 7.90
CA VAL A 16 14.38 -0.92 7.68
C VAL A 16 14.60 -0.66 6.19
N ALA A 17 15.18 -1.61 5.45
CA ALA A 17 15.35 -1.47 4.01
C ALA A 17 14.01 -1.37 3.27
N LEU A 18 13.01 -2.14 3.70
CA LEU A 18 11.64 -2.04 3.19
C LEU A 18 11.02 -0.67 3.53
N PHE A 19 11.15 -0.20 4.77
CA PHE A 19 10.68 1.12 5.19
C PHE A 19 11.28 2.22 4.31
N LEU A 20 12.61 2.20 4.10
CA LEU A 20 13.30 3.17 3.24
C LEU A 20 12.82 3.10 1.78
N SER A 21 12.56 1.90 1.24
CA SER A 21 12.00 1.77 -0.10
C SER A 21 10.56 2.30 -0.20
N TYR A 22 9.75 2.07 0.84
CA TYR A 22 8.39 2.63 0.90
C TYR A 22 8.36 4.14 1.14
N MET A 23 9.40 4.72 1.71
CA MET A 23 9.55 6.18 1.73
C MET A 23 9.64 6.75 0.30
N ALA A 24 10.19 6.01 -0.68
CA ALA A 24 10.18 6.42 -2.09
C ALA A 24 8.77 6.42 -2.72
N VAL A 25 7.81 5.73 -2.13
CA VAL A 25 6.38 5.80 -2.48
C VAL A 25 5.68 6.90 -1.69
N ALA A 26 5.92 6.95 -0.39
CA ALA A 26 5.19 7.79 0.56
C ALA A 26 5.53 9.28 0.44
N LEU A 27 6.81 9.61 0.22
CA LEU A 27 7.26 10.99 0.04
C LEU A 27 6.54 11.70 -1.13
N PRO A 28 6.51 11.12 -2.35
CA PRO A 28 5.86 11.78 -3.47
C PRO A 28 4.34 11.57 -3.52
N LEU A 29 3.76 10.73 -2.67
CA LEU A 29 2.34 10.39 -2.71
C LEU A 29 1.43 11.63 -2.63
N ALA A 30 1.73 12.54 -1.71
CA ALA A 30 1.02 13.80 -1.55
C ALA A 30 1.49 14.89 -2.53
N ALA A 31 2.78 14.90 -2.87
CA ALA A 31 3.41 15.94 -3.67
C ALA A 31 3.14 15.80 -5.19
N ILE A 32 3.02 14.57 -5.72
CA ILE A 32 2.74 14.35 -7.15
C ILE A 32 1.42 15.02 -7.57
N PRO A 33 0.27 14.80 -6.90
CA PRO A 33 -0.96 15.47 -7.28
C PRO A 33 -0.85 16.99 -7.22
N VAL A 34 -0.24 17.53 -6.17
CA VAL A 34 -0.02 18.97 -6.01
C VAL A 34 0.84 19.51 -7.16
N SER A 35 1.93 18.82 -7.51
CA SER A 35 2.82 19.23 -8.60
C SER A 35 2.12 19.25 -9.96
N ILE A 36 1.34 18.22 -10.28
CA ILE A 36 0.65 18.08 -11.57
C ILE A 36 -0.41 19.16 -11.74
N LEU A 37 -1.16 19.49 -10.69
CA LEU A 37 -2.20 20.52 -10.73
C LEU A 37 -1.65 21.95 -10.98
N HIS A 38 -0.35 22.17 -10.81
CA HIS A 38 0.29 23.43 -11.23
C HIS A 38 0.57 23.49 -12.74
N TRP A 39 0.41 22.37 -13.49
CA TRP A 39 0.66 22.36 -14.92
C TRP A 39 -0.61 22.74 -15.69
N PRO A 40 -0.53 23.68 -16.68
CA PRO A 40 -1.69 24.06 -17.47
C PRO A 40 -2.36 22.89 -18.17
N GLY A 41 -3.68 22.76 -18.02
CA GLY A 41 -4.47 21.72 -18.66
C GLY A 41 -4.46 20.35 -17.96
N TYR A 42 -3.79 20.23 -16.80
CA TYR A 42 -3.77 18.98 -16.02
C TYR A 42 -4.79 19.05 -14.86
N GLY A 43 -5.73 18.12 -14.83
CA GLY A 43 -6.74 17.99 -13.76
C GLY A 43 -6.45 16.88 -12.77
N ASN A 44 -7.33 16.74 -11.78
CA ASN A 44 -7.22 15.71 -10.74
C ASN A 44 -7.23 14.27 -11.29
N GLY A 45 -7.91 14.03 -12.42
CA GLY A 45 -7.90 12.72 -13.10
C GLY A 45 -6.50 12.29 -13.52
N LEU A 46 -5.71 13.19 -14.14
CA LEU A 46 -4.31 12.95 -14.53
C LEU A 46 -3.39 12.87 -13.30
N ALA A 47 -3.63 13.70 -12.30
CA ALA A 47 -2.90 13.64 -11.03
C ALA A 47 -3.10 12.30 -10.33
N GLY A 48 -4.35 11.82 -10.27
CA GLY A 48 -4.70 10.51 -9.73
C GLY A 48 -4.11 9.35 -10.53
N LEU A 49 -4.06 9.46 -11.87
CA LEU A 49 -3.41 8.46 -12.73
C LEU A 49 -1.92 8.35 -12.42
N ALA A 50 -1.21 9.46 -12.25
CA ALA A 50 0.21 9.44 -11.93
C ALA A 50 0.51 8.77 -10.57
N VAL A 51 -0.42 8.85 -9.62
CA VAL A 51 -0.32 8.11 -8.34
C VAL A 51 -0.65 6.63 -8.55
N GLY A 52 -1.76 6.32 -9.22
CA GLY A 52 -2.32 4.96 -9.31
C GLY A 52 -1.61 4.03 -10.29
N ILE A 53 -0.95 4.56 -11.34
CA ILE A 53 -0.42 3.74 -12.44
C ILE A 53 0.62 2.71 -11.99
N ALA A 54 1.36 2.97 -10.92
CA ALA A 54 2.34 2.05 -10.36
C ALA A 54 1.71 0.71 -9.95
N PHE A 55 0.49 0.73 -9.42
CA PHE A 55 -0.18 -0.49 -8.95
C PHE A 55 -0.55 -1.44 -10.09
N PHE A 56 -0.82 -0.94 -11.29
CA PHE A 56 -1.04 -1.81 -12.45
C PHE A 56 0.22 -2.62 -12.81
N SER A 57 1.39 -1.99 -12.81
CA SER A 57 2.65 -2.70 -13.05
C SER A 57 3.02 -3.64 -11.89
N THR A 58 2.64 -3.31 -10.65
CA THR A 58 2.77 -4.18 -9.48
C THR A 58 1.99 -5.48 -9.70
N ILE A 59 0.73 -5.41 -10.15
CA ILE A 59 -0.10 -6.59 -10.43
C ILE A 59 0.54 -7.45 -11.52
N LEU A 60 0.90 -6.83 -12.66
CA LEU A 60 1.46 -7.53 -13.81
C LEU A 60 2.79 -8.23 -13.49
N SER A 61 3.63 -7.62 -12.67
CA SER A 61 4.93 -8.17 -12.29
C SER A 61 4.89 -9.15 -11.12
N ARG A 62 3.78 -9.25 -10.39
CA ARG A 62 3.65 -10.06 -9.16
C ARG A 62 3.94 -11.55 -9.39
N ASN A 63 3.47 -12.11 -10.50
CA ASN A 63 3.76 -13.50 -10.85
C ASN A 63 5.26 -13.70 -11.13
N HIS A 64 5.88 -12.78 -11.85
CA HIS A 64 7.32 -12.83 -12.13
C HIS A 64 8.16 -12.70 -10.85
N ALA A 65 7.78 -11.79 -9.94
CA ALA A 65 8.41 -11.64 -8.64
C ALA A 65 8.32 -12.94 -7.81
N GLY A 66 7.16 -13.61 -7.84
CA GLY A 66 6.97 -14.90 -7.20
C GLY A 66 7.89 -15.98 -7.74
N VAL A 67 7.96 -16.14 -9.06
CA VAL A 67 8.85 -17.11 -9.73
C VAL A 67 10.32 -16.81 -9.40
N LEU A 68 10.72 -15.54 -9.43
CA LEU A 68 12.09 -15.13 -9.11
C LEU A 68 12.45 -15.47 -7.64
N ALA A 69 11.54 -15.20 -6.70
CA ALA A 69 11.75 -15.51 -5.30
C ALA A 69 11.83 -17.01 -5.02
N ASP A 70 11.03 -17.83 -5.74
CA ASP A 70 11.04 -19.28 -5.59
C ASP A 70 12.27 -19.92 -6.22
N THR A 71 12.72 -19.44 -7.39
CA THR A 71 13.84 -20.03 -8.14
C THR A 71 15.21 -19.54 -7.68
N LYS A 72 15.34 -18.23 -7.44
CA LYS A 72 16.62 -17.60 -7.06
C LYS A 72 16.66 -17.17 -5.58
N GLY A 73 15.53 -17.24 -4.88
CA GLY A 73 15.42 -16.87 -3.46
C GLY A 73 15.01 -15.42 -3.23
N GLY A 74 14.61 -15.12 -1.99
CA GLY A 74 14.11 -13.78 -1.61
C GLY A 74 15.19 -12.69 -1.67
N ARG A 75 16.47 -13.01 -1.40
CA ARG A 75 17.57 -12.04 -1.40
C ARG A 75 17.77 -11.37 -2.78
N PRO A 76 18.02 -12.07 -3.89
CA PRO A 76 18.14 -11.43 -5.19
C PRO A 76 16.85 -10.73 -5.63
N CYS A 77 15.66 -11.28 -5.29
CA CYS A 77 14.38 -10.67 -5.59
C CYS A 77 14.26 -9.28 -4.93
N MET A 78 14.47 -9.17 -3.62
CA MET A 78 14.41 -7.90 -2.90
C MET A 78 15.48 -6.90 -3.37
N ARG A 79 16.71 -7.36 -3.61
CA ARG A 79 17.80 -6.47 -4.08
C ARG A 79 17.51 -5.90 -5.46
N THR A 80 17.01 -6.70 -6.38
CA THR A 80 16.57 -6.23 -7.71
C THR A 80 15.44 -5.22 -7.57
N GLY A 81 14.46 -5.49 -6.69
CA GLY A 81 13.37 -4.55 -6.41
C GLY A 81 13.87 -3.20 -5.89
N LEU A 82 14.78 -3.21 -4.89
CA LEU A 82 15.39 -1.98 -4.36
C LEU A 82 16.17 -1.20 -5.44
N ALA A 83 16.92 -1.88 -6.30
CA ALA A 83 17.63 -1.24 -7.41
C ALA A 83 16.64 -0.60 -8.42
N LEU A 84 15.52 -1.27 -8.70
CA LEU A 84 14.46 -0.70 -9.55
C LEU A 84 13.78 0.50 -8.90
N TYR A 85 13.61 0.53 -7.58
CA TYR A 85 13.12 1.72 -6.87
C TYR A 85 14.05 2.92 -7.08
N VAL A 86 15.38 2.71 -6.98
CA VAL A 86 16.38 3.76 -7.24
C VAL A 86 16.24 4.26 -8.68
N ALA A 87 16.27 3.36 -9.67
CA ALA A 87 16.17 3.72 -11.07
C ALA A 87 14.85 4.43 -11.40
N ALA A 88 13.73 3.93 -10.88
CA ALA A 88 12.40 4.53 -11.05
C ALA A 88 12.33 5.95 -10.50
N SER A 89 12.84 6.16 -9.29
CA SER A 89 12.88 7.47 -8.64
C SER A 89 13.78 8.46 -9.39
N LEU A 90 14.93 8.00 -9.93
CA LEU A 90 15.80 8.83 -10.76
C LEU A 90 15.13 9.21 -12.09
N ILE A 91 14.39 8.27 -12.72
CA ILE A 91 13.58 8.59 -13.91
C ILE A 91 12.53 9.62 -13.55
N CYS A 92 11.78 9.43 -12.44
CA CYS A 92 10.83 10.43 -11.97
C CYS A 92 11.47 11.79 -11.69
N ALA A 93 12.73 11.85 -11.24
CA ALA A 93 13.42 13.11 -10.98
C ALA A 93 13.60 13.96 -12.25
N LEU A 94 13.73 13.32 -13.42
CA LEU A 94 13.82 14.02 -14.72
C LEU A 94 12.52 14.80 -15.03
N SER A 95 11.38 14.42 -14.46
CA SER A 95 10.13 15.20 -14.60
C SER A 95 10.21 16.59 -13.94
N GLY A 96 11.19 16.81 -13.06
CA GLY A 96 11.48 18.10 -12.46
C GLY A 96 12.23 19.09 -13.37
N LEU A 97 12.71 18.65 -14.53
CA LEU A 97 13.45 19.51 -15.47
C LEU A 97 12.47 20.45 -16.18
N THR A 98 12.50 21.72 -15.80
CA THR A 98 11.62 22.77 -16.35
C THR A 98 11.90 23.11 -17.82
N ALA A 99 13.05 22.71 -18.35
CA ALA A 99 13.39 22.85 -19.77
C ALA A 99 12.58 21.91 -20.69
N LEU A 100 11.92 20.88 -20.11
CA LEU A 100 11.08 19.94 -20.87
C LEU A 100 9.63 20.42 -20.92
N PRO A 101 8.90 20.19 -22.05
CA PRO A 101 7.46 20.42 -22.11
C PRO A 101 6.71 19.59 -21.05
N GLU A 102 5.59 20.12 -20.52
CA GLU A 102 4.80 19.43 -19.48
C GLU A 102 4.38 18.01 -19.90
N ALA A 103 4.01 17.82 -21.16
CA ALA A 103 3.65 16.50 -21.68
C ALA A 103 4.82 15.49 -21.58
N ALA A 104 6.05 15.92 -21.89
CA ALA A 104 7.24 15.06 -21.75
C ALA A 104 7.53 14.76 -20.28
N ARG A 105 7.44 15.78 -19.40
CA ARG A 105 7.60 15.62 -17.96
C ARG A 105 6.59 14.63 -17.38
N TYR A 106 5.34 14.71 -17.82
CA TYR A 106 4.28 13.81 -17.39
C TYR A 106 4.54 12.36 -17.86
N ILE A 107 4.90 12.16 -19.12
CA ILE A 107 5.22 10.81 -19.64
C ILE A 107 6.42 10.20 -18.91
N ILE A 108 7.47 10.99 -18.65
CA ILE A 108 8.64 10.56 -17.88
C ILE A 108 8.22 10.14 -16.47
N LEU A 109 7.36 10.93 -15.81
CA LEU A 109 6.84 10.60 -14.50
C LEU A 109 6.07 9.28 -14.53
N LEU A 110 5.15 9.08 -15.49
CA LEU A 110 4.40 7.83 -15.64
C LEU A 110 5.31 6.62 -15.88
N ALA A 111 6.33 6.76 -16.73
CA ALA A 111 7.30 5.70 -17.00
C ALA A 111 8.07 5.30 -15.72
N GLY A 112 8.54 6.29 -14.94
CA GLY A 112 9.17 6.05 -13.66
C GLY A 112 8.22 5.38 -12.66
N ARG A 113 6.95 5.80 -12.60
CA ARG A 113 5.92 5.19 -11.73
C ARG A 113 5.62 3.75 -12.11
N LEU A 114 5.54 3.42 -13.39
CA LEU A 114 5.41 2.03 -13.86
C LEU A 114 6.61 1.18 -13.43
N LEU A 115 7.83 1.69 -13.59
CA LEU A 115 9.03 0.97 -13.16
C LEU A 115 9.05 0.79 -11.63
N LEU A 116 8.58 1.79 -10.88
CA LEU A 116 8.48 1.75 -9.42
C LEU A 116 7.57 0.61 -8.95
N GLY A 117 6.41 0.41 -9.60
CA GLY A 117 5.50 -0.69 -9.26
C GLY A 117 6.11 -2.09 -9.48
N ILE A 118 6.94 -2.26 -10.52
CA ILE A 118 7.72 -3.51 -10.70
C ILE A 118 8.69 -3.69 -9.52
N GLY A 119 9.41 -2.64 -9.14
CA GLY A 119 10.30 -2.63 -7.98
C GLY A 119 9.58 -2.97 -6.69
N GLU A 120 8.37 -2.42 -6.50
CA GLU A 120 7.52 -2.68 -5.33
C GLU A 120 7.15 -4.16 -5.22
N SER A 121 6.65 -4.74 -6.30
CA SER A 121 6.29 -6.16 -6.36
C SER A 121 7.48 -7.07 -5.97
N LEU A 122 8.66 -6.83 -6.55
CA LEU A 122 9.87 -7.59 -6.25
C LEU A 122 10.34 -7.40 -4.81
N THR A 123 10.28 -6.17 -4.29
CA THR A 123 10.74 -5.85 -2.93
C THR A 123 9.87 -6.53 -1.88
N ILE A 124 8.53 -6.47 -2.01
CA ILE A 124 7.59 -7.09 -1.07
C ILE A 124 7.72 -8.60 -1.10
N VAL A 125 7.66 -9.20 -2.29
CA VAL A 125 7.75 -10.66 -2.44
C VAL A 125 9.12 -11.17 -1.96
N GLY A 126 10.19 -10.43 -2.28
CA GLY A 126 11.53 -10.71 -1.80
C GLY A 126 11.67 -10.62 -0.29
N MET A 127 11.12 -9.55 0.33
CA MET A 127 11.09 -9.37 1.78
C MET A 127 10.40 -10.53 2.49
N LEU A 128 9.22 -10.93 2.00
CA LEU A 128 8.46 -12.03 2.60
C LEU A 128 9.19 -13.36 2.46
N GLY A 129 9.66 -13.70 1.26
CA GLY A 129 10.41 -14.94 1.02
C GLY A 129 11.70 -15.02 1.83
N TRP A 130 12.47 -13.92 1.84
CA TRP A 130 13.74 -13.85 2.58
C TRP A 130 13.53 -13.84 4.09
N GLY A 131 12.62 -13.00 4.58
CA GLY A 131 12.31 -12.89 6.00
C GLY A 131 11.79 -14.21 6.59
N ILE A 132 10.86 -14.89 5.90
CA ILE A 132 10.34 -16.20 6.33
C ILE A 132 11.46 -17.26 6.28
N GLY A 133 12.31 -17.23 5.26
CA GLY A 133 13.43 -18.13 5.16
C GLY A 133 14.44 -17.98 6.31
N LEU A 134 14.69 -16.75 6.80
CA LEU A 134 15.58 -16.47 7.93
C LEU A 134 14.91 -16.78 9.29
N MET A 135 13.61 -16.51 9.43
CA MET A 135 12.89 -16.65 10.71
C MET A 135 12.27 -18.04 10.92
N GLY A 136 12.07 -18.80 9.84
CA GLY A 136 11.31 -20.05 9.82
C GLY A 136 9.81 -19.84 9.68
N GLN A 137 9.11 -20.83 9.10
CA GLN A 137 7.67 -20.82 8.82
C GLN A 137 6.79 -20.55 10.05
N GLN A 138 7.20 -21.04 11.22
CA GLN A 138 6.45 -20.83 12.47
C GLN A 138 6.40 -19.36 12.90
N ARG A 139 7.30 -18.51 12.39
CA ARG A 139 7.37 -17.07 12.70
C ARG A 139 6.94 -16.18 11.52
N ALA A 140 6.30 -16.76 10.50
CA ALA A 140 5.83 -16.02 9.32
C ALA A 140 4.90 -14.85 9.69
N GLY A 141 4.03 -15.00 10.69
CA GLY A 141 3.18 -13.92 11.19
C GLY A 141 3.97 -12.70 11.69
N ARG A 142 5.14 -12.93 12.32
CA ARG A 142 6.02 -11.84 12.74
C ARG A 142 6.62 -11.10 11.55
N VAL A 143 7.06 -11.84 10.51
CA VAL A 143 7.58 -11.24 9.28
C VAL A 143 6.52 -10.37 8.61
N LEU A 144 5.27 -10.87 8.50
CA LEU A 144 4.14 -10.12 7.96
C LEU A 144 3.83 -8.85 8.77
N ALA A 145 3.88 -8.93 10.10
CA ALA A 145 3.66 -7.77 10.96
C ALA A 145 4.73 -6.68 10.77
N TRP A 146 6.01 -7.08 10.70
CA TRP A 146 7.11 -6.15 10.45
C TRP A 146 7.07 -5.56 9.03
N THR A 147 6.69 -6.36 8.04
CA THR A 147 6.47 -5.89 6.65
C THR A 147 5.39 -4.81 6.63
N GLY A 148 4.22 -5.06 7.22
CA GLY A 148 3.14 -4.07 7.28
C GLY A 148 3.53 -2.81 8.07
N ALA A 149 4.20 -2.96 9.20
CA ALA A 149 4.67 -1.82 9.99
C ALA A 149 5.68 -0.94 9.23
N ALA A 150 6.60 -1.56 8.47
CA ALA A 150 7.55 -0.85 7.64
C ALA A 150 6.86 -0.04 6.53
N MET A 151 5.92 -0.67 5.81
CA MET A 151 5.17 -0.04 4.72
C MET A 151 4.34 1.15 5.22
N TYR A 152 3.47 0.93 6.18
CA TYR A 152 2.55 1.96 6.66
C TYR A 152 3.20 2.97 7.61
N GLY A 153 4.28 2.58 8.29
CA GLY A 153 5.15 3.52 8.99
C GLY A 153 5.81 4.53 8.05
N ALA A 154 6.18 4.11 6.83
CA ALA A 154 6.70 5.03 5.81
C ALA A 154 5.64 6.04 5.37
N PHE A 155 4.36 5.65 5.23
CA PHE A 155 3.28 6.60 4.93
C PHE A 155 3.06 7.62 6.06
N ALA A 156 3.21 7.20 7.32
CA ALA A 156 3.08 8.10 8.46
C ALA A 156 4.13 9.23 8.46
N VAL A 157 5.34 8.92 8.00
CA VAL A 157 6.48 9.86 8.01
C VAL A 157 6.60 10.60 6.68
N GLY A 158 6.35 9.89 5.56
CA GLY A 158 6.62 10.38 4.21
C GLY A 158 5.73 11.54 3.78
N GLY A 159 4.45 11.55 4.16
CA GLY A 159 3.51 12.59 3.75
C GLY A 159 3.98 14.01 4.07
N PRO A 160 4.19 14.35 5.36
CA PRO A 160 4.63 15.70 5.74
C PRO A 160 6.03 16.02 5.21
N ILE A 161 6.99 15.09 5.29
CA ILE A 161 8.35 15.34 4.77
C ILE A 161 8.31 15.58 3.26
N GLY A 162 7.52 14.80 2.52
CA GLY A 162 7.41 14.91 1.08
C GLY A 162 6.89 16.27 0.63
N LEU A 163 5.84 16.78 1.28
CA LEU A 163 5.33 18.13 0.98
C LEU A 163 6.34 19.23 1.33
N VAL A 164 6.99 19.19 2.48
CA VAL A 164 8.02 20.16 2.86
C VAL A 164 9.17 20.16 1.85
N VAL A 165 9.67 18.99 1.45
CA VAL A 165 10.74 18.89 0.46
C VAL A 165 10.28 19.43 -0.90
N TYR A 166 9.06 19.11 -1.30
CA TYR A 166 8.48 19.61 -2.55
C TYR A 166 8.33 21.13 -2.56
N GLU A 167 7.82 21.72 -1.48
CA GLU A 167 7.61 23.17 -1.36
C GLU A 167 8.91 23.96 -1.40
N HIS A 168 10.00 23.46 -0.81
CA HIS A 168 11.27 24.17 -0.73
C HIS A 168 12.20 23.90 -1.93
N TRP A 169 12.20 22.69 -2.49
CA TRP A 169 13.17 22.26 -3.50
C TRP A 169 12.55 21.69 -4.77
N GLY A 170 11.21 21.59 -4.83
CA GLY A 170 10.49 21.09 -5.99
C GLY A 170 10.51 19.57 -6.16
N ILE A 171 9.80 19.10 -7.22
CA ILE A 171 9.58 17.68 -7.47
C ILE A 171 10.88 16.93 -7.80
N GLY A 172 11.83 17.55 -8.51
CA GLY A 172 13.10 16.92 -8.87
C GLY A 172 13.92 16.51 -7.64
N ALA A 173 14.11 17.44 -6.68
CA ALA A 173 14.82 17.16 -5.43
C ALA A 173 14.12 16.11 -4.58
N LEU A 174 12.78 16.15 -4.52
CA LEU A 174 11.97 15.14 -3.83
C LEU A 174 12.22 13.74 -4.41
N MET A 175 12.26 13.60 -5.72
CA MET A 175 12.49 12.31 -6.38
C MET A 175 13.95 11.84 -6.22
N VAL A 176 14.93 12.73 -6.17
CA VAL A 176 16.32 12.38 -5.83
C VAL A 176 16.42 11.85 -4.39
N LEU A 177 15.75 12.50 -3.44
CA LEU A 177 15.64 12.00 -2.07
C LEU A 177 14.98 10.60 -2.05
N SER A 178 13.89 10.44 -2.82
CA SER A 178 13.19 9.16 -2.98
C SER A 178 14.09 8.07 -3.59
N ALA A 179 15.09 8.42 -4.38
CA ALA A 179 16.09 7.47 -4.90
C ALA A 179 17.18 7.12 -3.87
N ALA A 180 17.60 8.08 -3.06
CA ALA A 180 18.65 7.90 -2.07
C ALA A 180 18.26 6.88 -0.98
N LEU A 181 17.00 6.89 -0.55
CA LEU A 181 16.51 6.03 0.54
C LEU A 181 16.56 4.53 0.20
N PRO A 182 16.02 4.03 -0.91
CA PRO A 182 16.17 2.62 -1.29
C PRO A 182 17.62 2.25 -1.62
N LEU A 183 18.47 3.19 -2.06
CA LEU A 183 19.90 2.97 -2.24
C LEU A 183 20.57 2.67 -0.90
N ILE A 184 20.26 3.43 0.15
CA ILE A 184 20.70 3.12 1.53
C ILE A 184 20.16 1.76 1.97
N GLY A 185 18.88 1.47 1.70
CA GLY A 185 18.26 0.17 1.96
C GLY A 185 19.01 -0.98 1.29
N LEU A 186 19.45 -0.79 0.04
CA LEU A 186 20.25 -1.78 -0.69
C LEU A 186 21.59 -2.04 0.00
N GLY A 187 22.27 -1.00 0.49
CA GLY A 187 23.47 -1.11 1.30
C GLY A 187 23.26 -1.91 2.58
N LEU A 188 22.16 -1.64 3.30
CA LEU A 188 21.84 -2.32 4.56
C LEU A 188 21.63 -3.83 4.43
N VAL A 189 21.21 -4.33 3.26
CA VAL A 189 20.92 -5.76 3.06
C VAL A 189 22.03 -6.53 2.36
N GLN A 190 23.17 -5.90 2.03
CA GLN A 190 24.24 -6.55 1.28
C GLN A 190 24.80 -7.79 1.97
N ASP A 191 25.07 -7.69 3.29
CA ASP A 191 25.69 -8.75 4.08
C ASP A 191 24.68 -9.70 4.75
N VAL A 192 23.38 -9.51 4.50
CA VAL A 192 22.36 -10.41 5.06
C VAL A 192 22.44 -11.75 4.33
N PRO A 193 22.58 -12.90 5.05
CA PRO A 193 22.69 -14.21 4.44
C PRO A 193 21.47 -14.54 3.55
N ALA A 194 21.71 -15.24 2.45
CA ALA A 194 20.62 -15.73 1.61
C ALA A 194 19.83 -16.84 2.32
N SER A 195 18.53 -16.89 2.12
CA SER A 195 17.71 -18.04 2.50
C SER A 195 17.64 -19.04 1.35
N VAL A 196 17.47 -20.32 1.69
CA VAL A 196 17.33 -21.39 0.70
C VAL A 196 16.01 -21.16 -0.09
N PRO A 197 16.04 -21.21 -1.42
CA PRO A 197 14.83 -21.14 -2.23
C PRO A 197 13.90 -22.30 -1.93
N HIS A 198 12.60 -22.05 -1.92
CA HIS A 198 11.59 -23.10 -1.77
C HIS A 198 11.00 -23.39 -3.15
N ALA A 199 11.50 -24.42 -3.80
CA ALA A 199 10.96 -24.89 -5.09
C ALA A 199 9.60 -25.58 -4.87
N GLY A 200 8.51 -24.91 -5.20
CA GLY A 200 7.16 -25.46 -5.25
C GLY A 200 6.47 -25.01 -6.55
N ALA A 201 5.84 -25.94 -7.28
CA ALA A 201 5.02 -25.58 -8.42
C ALA A 201 3.83 -24.73 -7.94
N ARG A 202 3.77 -23.46 -8.37
CA ARG A 202 2.63 -22.59 -8.10
C ARG A 202 1.58 -22.73 -9.19
N PRO A 203 0.34 -23.10 -8.86
CA PRO A 203 -0.73 -23.00 -9.83
C PRO A 203 -0.97 -21.52 -10.19
N PRO A 204 -1.37 -21.23 -11.44
CA PRO A 204 -1.66 -19.86 -11.84
C PRO A 204 -2.82 -19.30 -10.99
N PHE A 205 -2.64 -18.09 -10.45
CA PHE A 205 -3.55 -17.50 -9.46
C PHE A 205 -4.98 -17.26 -10.00
N TRP A 206 -5.16 -17.12 -11.31
CA TRP A 206 -6.49 -16.97 -11.93
C TRP A 206 -7.44 -18.15 -11.68
N ARG A 207 -6.92 -19.35 -11.51
CA ARG A 207 -7.75 -20.52 -11.15
C ARG A 207 -8.39 -20.43 -9.77
N ILE A 208 -7.83 -19.56 -8.92
CA ILE A 208 -8.24 -19.42 -7.51
C ILE A 208 -9.16 -18.23 -7.34
N LEU A 209 -9.17 -17.26 -8.27
CA LEU A 209 -9.93 -16.01 -8.14
C LEU A 209 -11.42 -16.24 -7.87
N GLY A 210 -12.03 -17.25 -8.52
CA GLY A 210 -13.43 -17.60 -8.29
C GLY A 210 -13.73 -18.02 -6.85
N THR A 211 -12.80 -18.79 -6.21
CA THR A 211 -12.95 -19.25 -4.82
C THR A 211 -12.84 -18.15 -3.79
N ILE A 212 -12.00 -17.14 -4.06
CA ILE A 212 -11.69 -16.03 -3.13
C ILE A 212 -12.36 -14.71 -3.52
N ARG A 213 -13.25 -14.72 -4.54
CA ARG A 213 -13.82 -13.50 -5.13
C ARG A 213 -14.44 -12.55 -4.10
N TRP A 214 -15.19 -13.05 -3.15
CA TRP A 214 -15.89 -12.21 -2.19
C TRP A 214 -14.94 -11.54 -1.19
N GLN A 215 -13.90 -12.26 -0.74
CA GLN A 215 -12.84 -11.69 0.08
C GLN A 215 -12.03 -10.67 -0.73
N GLY A 216 -11.73 -11.01 -2.01
CA GLY A 216 -11.03 -10.12 -2.93
C GLY A 216 -11.81 -8.83 -3.20
N ILE A 217 -13.12 -8.92 -3.47
CA ILE A 217 -13.97 -7.72 -3.68
C ILE A 217 -14.03 -6.88 -2.40
N ALA A 218 -14.19 -7.50 -1.23
CA ALA A 218 -14.25 -6.77 0.04
C ALA A 218 -12.95 -6.01 0.33
N VAL A 219 -11.77 -6.62 0.08
CA VAL A 219 -10.48 -5.92 0.25
C VAL A 219 -10.25 -4.86 -0.83
N ALA A 220 -10.74 -5.06 -2.05
CA ALA A 220 -10.70 -4.03 -3.09
C ALA A 220 -11.52 -2.81 -2.69
N LEU A 221 -12.75 -3.02 -2.22
CA LEU A 221 -13.61 -1.94 -1.75
C LEU A 221 -12.98 -1.18 -0.58
N GLN A 222 -12.33 -1.87 0.36
CA GLN A 222 -11.52 -1.27 1.42
C GLN A 222 -10.38 -0.42 0.85
N GLY A 223 -9.69 -0.93 -0.18
CA GLY A 223 -8.56 -0.24 -0.80
C GLY A 223 -8.90 1.14 -1.37
N VAL A 224 -10.15 1.37 -1.79
CA VAL A 224 -10.62 2.67 -2.30
C VAL A 224 -10.43 3.77 -1.26
N GLY A 225 -10.79 3.52 0.00
CA GLY A 225 -10.65 4.49 1.10
C GLY A 225 -9.20 4.92 1.34
N PHE A 226 -8.27 3.99 1.35
CA PHE A 226 -6.83 4.30 1.48
C PHE A 226 -6.29 5.11 0.31
N ALA A 227 -6.57 4.66 -0.93
CA ALA A 227 -6.09 5.34 -2.13
C ALA A 227 -6.65 6.77 -2.26
N ALA A 228 -7.93 6.94 -1.91
CA ALA A 228 -8.60 8.23 -1.86
C ALA A 228 -7.93 9.17 -0.86
N LEU A 229 -7.69 8.69 0.36
CA LEU A 229 -7.03 9.47 1.42
C LEU A 229 -5.61 9.86 1.00
N GLY A 230 -4.83 8.90 0.50
CA GLY A 230 -3.43 9.13 0.15
C GLY A 230 -3.22 10.21 -0.91
N ALA A 231 -4.05 10.22 -1.95
CA ALA A 231 -3.92 11.14 -3.07
C ALA A 231 -4.66 12.48 -2.86
N PHE A 232 -5.81 12.49 -2.20
CA PHE A 232 -6.73 13.63 -2.21
C PHE A 232 -6.87 14.36 -0.88
N LEU A 233 -6.50 13.76 0.26
CA LEU A 233 -6.61 14.46 1.54
C LEU A 233 -5.69 15.69 1.61
N PRO A 234 -4.42 15.64 1.17
CA PRO A 234 -3.58 16.83 1.10
C PRO A 234 -4.16 17.91 0.19
N LEU A 235 -4.71 17.54 -0.98
CA LEU A 235 -5.33 18.48 -1.91
C LEU A 235 -6.55 19.17 -1.29
N ARG A 236 -7.38 18.43 -0.56
CA ARG A 236 -8.51 18.99 0.18
C ARG A 236 -8.07 20.01 1.22
N PHE A 237 -6.99 19.71 1.98
CA PHE A 237 -6.43 20.64 2.97
C PHE A 237 -5.94 21.92 2.31
N ILE A 238 -5.21 21.80 1.20
CA ILE A 238 -4.72 22.97 0.44
C ILE A 238 -5.89 23.79 -0.12
N HIS A 239 -6.90 23.11 -0.71
CA HIS A 239 -8.08 23.80 -1.26
C HIS A 239 -8.91 24.51 -0.20
N ALA A 240 -9.03 23.94 0.98
CA ALA A 240 -9.73 24.54 2.12
C ALA A 240 -8.88 25.55 2.90
N HIS A 241 -7.64 25.82 2.46
CA HIS A 241 -6.66 26.66 3.19
C HIS A 241 -6.41 26.19 4.63
N TRP A 242 -6.49 24.88 4.87
CA TRP A 242 -6.20 24.30 6.19
C TRP A 242 -4.71 24.05 6.38
N PRO A 243 -4.18 24.29 7.59
CA PRO A 243 -2.79 24.01 7.91
C PRO A 243 -2.50 22.50 7.96
N TYR A 244 -1.23 22.13 7.81
CA TYR A 244 -0.72 20.79 8.03
C TYR A 244 -1.25 19.73 7.06
N ALA A 245 -1.35 20.01 5.78
CA ALA A 245 -1.88 19.13 4.73
C ALA A 245 -1.23 17.73 4.68
N GLY A 246 0.05 17.59 5.01
CA GLY A 246 0.75 16.29 5.04
C GLY A 246 0.40 15.40 6.25
N PHE A 247 -0.10 15.98 7.35
CA PHE A 247 -0.32 15.23 8.59
C PHE A 247 -1.51 14.28 8.57
N GLY A 248 -2.41 14.39 7.58
CA GLY A 248 -3.47 13.41 7.38
C GLY A 248 -2.94 12.00 7.16
N LEU A 249 -1.87 11.86 6.35
CA LEU A 249 -1.18 10.58 6.16
C LEU A 249 -0.46 10.10 7.42
N THR A 250 0.07 11.01 8.23
CA THR A 250 0.67 10.69 9.54
C THR A 250 -0.36 10.09 10.48
N CYS A 251 -1.52 10.75 10.61
CA CYS A 251 -2.64 10.27 11.45
C CYS A 251 -3.10 8.88 11.01
N PHE A 252 -3.30 8.69 9.72
CA PHE A 252 -3.64 7.40 9.14
C PHE A 252 -2.57 6.33 9.43
N GLY A 253 -1.31 6.59 9.10
CA GLY A 253 -0.23 5.62 9.22
C GLY A 253 0.07 5.21 10.67
N LEU A 254 0.06 6.17 11.60
CA LEU A 254 0.23 5.88 13.04
C LEU A 254 -0.92 5.04 13.57
N ALA A 255 -2.17 5.38 13.24
CA ALA A 255 -3.34 4.61 13.65
C ALA A 255 -3.34 3.20 13.04
N PHE A 256 -2.92 3.07 11.78
CA PHE A 256 -2.76 1.77 11.13
C PHE A 256 -1.73 0.89 11.85
N VAL A 257 -0.54 1.42 12.12
CA VAL A 257 0.54 0.68 12.81
C VAL A 257 0.10 0.31 14.22
N ALA A 258 -0.47 1.26 14.98
CA ALA A 258 -0.98 1.01 16.32
C ALA A 258 -2.07 -0.09 16.33
N GLY A 259 -3.05 -0.01 15.42
CA GLY A 259 -4.10 -1.00 15.25
C GLY A 259 -3.55 -2.39 14.91
N ARG A 260 -2.53 -2.45 14.04
CA ARG A 260 -1.87 -3.70 13.67
C ARG A 260 -1.22 -4.41 14.86
N PHE A 261 -0.51 -3.68 15.70
CA PHE A 261 0.14 -4.27 16.88
C PHE A 261 -0.86 -4.58 18.00
N ALA A 262 -1.84 -3.71 18.25
CA ALA A 262 -2.82 -3.92 19.30
C ALA A 262 -3.81 -5.06 19.00
N CYS A 263 -4.30 -5.14 17.75
CA CYS A 263 -5.40 -6.01 17.35
C CYS A 263 -4.97 -7.20 16.47
N GLY A 264 -3.68 -7.33 16.12
CA GLY A 264 -3.18 -8.34 15.18
C GLY A 264 -3.46 -9.80 15.56
N HIS A 265 -3.75 -10.07 16.83
CA HIS A 265 -4.11 -11.41 17.34
C HIS A 265 -5.62 -11.71 17.25
N LEU A 266 -6.46 -10.71 16.97
CA LEU A 266 -7.92 -10.87 17.00
C LEU A 266 -8.48 -11.82 15.93
N PRO A 267 -7.99 -11.83 14.66
CA PRO A 267 -8.50 -12.75 13.65
C PRO A 267 -8.41 -14.23 14.06
N ASP A 268 -7.35 -14.59 14.77
CA ASP A 268 -7.13 -15.97 15.25
C ASP A 268 -8.02 -16.31 16.46
N ARG A 269 -8.41 -15.29 17.27
CA ARG A 269 -9.20 -15.49 18.50
C ARG A 269 -10.71 -15.48 18.28
N ILE A 270 -11.21 -14.51 17.50
CA ILE A 270 -12.67 -14.28 17.35
C ILE A 270 -13.17 -14.53 15.92
N GLY A 271 -12.23 -14.88 15.00
CA GLY A 271 -12.50 -15.21 13.60
C GLY A 271 -12.34 -14.02 12.66
N GLY A 272 -11.79 -14.31 11.47
CA GLY A 272 -11.43 -13.30 10.47
C GLY A 272 -12.62 -12.46 10.00
N LEU A 273 -13.78 -13.06 9.71
CA LEU A 273 -14.96 -12.31 9.23
C LEU A 273 -15.49 -11.30 10.25
N LYS A 274 -15.49 -11.62 11.55
CA LYS A 274 -15.97 -10.70 12.58
C LYS A 274 -15.03 -9.50 12.73
N VAL A 275 -13.72 -9.75 12.71
CA VAL A 275 -12.71 -8.68 12.78
C VAL A 275 -12.78 -7.82 11.53
N ALA A 276 -12.88 -8.41 10.32
CA ALA A 276 -13.04 -7.68 9.08
C ALA A 276 -14.29 -6.80 9.07
N LEU A 277 -15.43 -7.34 9.57
CA LEU A 277 -16.68 -6.58 9.68
C LEU A 277 -16.51 -5.32 10.53
N PHE A 278 -15.99 -5.47 11.76
CA PHE A 278 -15.78 -4.34 12.66
C PHE A 278 -14.80 -3.33 12.06
N SER A 279 -13.72 -3.81 11.45
CA SER A 279 -12.70 -2.96 10.82
C SER A 279 -13.24 -2.16 9.64
N LEU A 280 -14.05 -2.76 8.79
CA LEU A 280 -14.73 -2.06 7.67
C LEU A 280 -15.73 -1.03 8.17
N MET A 281 -16.44 -1.30 9.27
CA MET A 281 -17.35 -0.32 9.89
C MET A 281 -16.58 0.89 10.43
N VAL A 282 -15.45 0.67 11.09
CA VAL A 282 -14.57 1.76 11.58
C VAL A 282 -14.00 2.58 10.42
N GLU A 283 -13.58 1.91 9.35
CA GLU A 283 -13.10 2.57 8.13
C GLU A 283 -14.20 3.40 7.46
N ALA A 284 -15.41 2.83 7.30
CA ALA A 284 -16.56 3.55 6.73
C ALA A 284 -16.87 4.81 7.55
N ALA A 285 -16.91 4.69 8.87
CA ALA A 285 -17.10 5.84 9.77
C ALA A 285 -16.01 6.90 9.58
N GLY A 286 -14.74 6.48 9.45
CA GLY A 286 -13.62 7.38 9.16
C GLY A 286 -13.77 8.11 7.83
N GLN A 287 -14.17 7.40 6.77
CA GLN A 287 -14.37 7.99 5.44
C GLN A 287 -15.58 8.95 5.42
N TYR A 288 -16.70 8.62 6.06
CA TYR A 288 -17.83 9.53 6.19
C TYR A 288 -17.48 10.76 7.03
N LEU A 289 -16.64 10.60 8.06
CA LEU A 289 -16.16 11.73 8.86
C LEU A 289 -15.23 12.64 8.03
N LEU A 290 -14.39 12.07 7.16
CA LEU A 290 -13.61 12.83 6.18
C LEU A 290 -14.51 13.58 5.21
N TRP A 291 -15.52 12.94 4.66
CA TRP A 291 -16.48 13.58 3.74
C TRP A 291 -17.16 14.80 4.38
N TYR A 292 -17.65 14.67 5.59
CA TYR A 292 -18.37 15.74 6.30
C TYR A 292 -17.44 16.78 6.93
N ALA A 293 -16.14 16.51 7.11
CA ALA A 293 -15.26 17.31 7.97
C ALA A 293 -15.30 18.82 7.69
N PRO A 294 -15.86 19.65 8.58
CA PRO A 294 -15.87 21.10 8.44
C PRO A 294 -14.58 21.76 8.97
N THR A 295 -13.73 21.01 9.65
CA THR A 295 -12.48 21.49 10.26
C THR A 295 -11.34 20.48 10.08
N PRO A 296 -10.07 20.94 10.09
CA PRO A 296 -8.91 20.05 9.96
C PRO A 296 -8.85 19.00 11.08
N LEU A 297 -9.28 19.33 12.31
CA LEU A 297 -9.28 18.39 13.43
C LEU A 297 -10.21 17.19 13.17
N ILE A 298 -11.41 17.44 12.64
CA ILE A 298 -12.35 16.39 12.28
C ILE A 298 -11.82 15.55 11.11
N ALA A 299 -11.14 16.17 10.14
CA ALA A 299 -10.47 15.45 9.06
C ALA A 299 -9.34 14.55 9.59
N PHE A 300 -8.55 15.00 10.57
CA PHE A 300 -7.54 14.16 11.22
C PHE A 300 -8.18 12.99 11.98
N ALA A 301 -9.28 13.22 12.69
CA ALA A 301 -10.03 12.15 13.35
C ALA A 301 -10.54 11.11 12.33
N GLY A 302 -11.06 11.55 11.20
CA GLY A 302 -11.46 10.68 10.09
C GLY A 302 -10.28 9.86 9.51
N ALA A 303 -9.10 10.48 9.36
CA ALA A 303 -7.89 9.80 8.93
C ALA A 303 -7.43 8.73 9.95
N VAL A 304 -7.49 9.03 11.26
CA VAL A 304 -7.20 8.06 12.34
C VAL A 304 -8.14 6.86 12.26
N LEU A 305 -9.46 7.09 12.17
CA LEU A 305 -10.44 6.00 12.08
C LEU A 305 -10.23 5.17 10.82
N THR A 306 -9.99 5.82 9.68
CA THR A 306 -9.67 5.12 8.43
C THR A 306 -8.43 4.24 8.58
N GLY A 307 -7.35 4.75 9.18
CA GLY A 307 -6.13 4.00 9.42
C GLY A 307 -6.32 2.80 10.35
N ALA A 308 -7.03 3.01 11.46
CA ALA A 308 -7.36 1.95 12.41
C ALA A 308 -8.22 0.86 11.77
N GLY A 309 -9.25 1.25 11.00
CA GLY A 309 -10.11 0.32 10.26
C GLY A 309 -9.34 -0.46 9.20
N CYS A 310 -8.63 0.20 8.30
CA CYS A 310 -7.84 -0.44 7.24
C CYS A 310 -6.84 -1.47 7.77
N SER A 311 -6.30 -1.25 8.97
CA SER A 311 -5.19 -2.05 9.49
C SER A 311 -5.50 -3.54 9.60
N MET A 312 -6.74 -3.92 9.90
CA MET A 312 -7.09 -5.30 10.18
C MET A 312 -7.89 -5.99 9.07
N VAL A 313 -8.38 -5.27 8.04
CA VAL A 313 -9.20 -5.87 6.96
C VAL A 313 -8.41 -6.90 6.17
N PHE A 314 -7.22 -6.52 5.68
CA PHE A 314 -6.39 -7.41 4.86
C PHE A 314 -5.99 -8.71 5.59
N PRO A 315 -5.42 -8.70 6.81
CA PRO A 315 -5.06 -9.94 7.50
C PRO A 315 -6.28 -10.77 7.88
N SER A 316 -7.39 -10.14 8.27
CA SER A 316 -8.61 -10.85 8.67
C SER A 316 -9.26 -11.59 7.51
N LEU A 317 -9.40 -10.94 6.36
CA LEU A 317 -9.89 -11.60 5.14
C LEU A 317 -8.85 -12.57 4.56
N GLY A 318 -7.56 -12.30 4.74
CA GLY A 318 -6.48 -13.20 4.35
C GLY A 318 -6.52 -14.55 5.07
N VAL A 319 -6.85 -14.58 6.35
CA VAL A 319 -7.11 -15.82 7.10
C VAL A 319 -8.25 -16.63 6.46
N GLU A 320 -9.33 -15.96 6.07
CA GLU A 320 -10.47 -16.59 5.39
C GLU A 320 -10.10 -17.15 4.02
N VAL A 321 -9.25 -16.44 3.27
CA VAL A 321 -8.70 -16.90 1.99
C VAL A 321 -7.89 -18.18 2.17
N VAL A 322 -6.99 -18.19 3.17
CA VAL A 322 -6.14 -19.36 3.46
C VAL A 322 -6.94 -20.60 3.86
N HIS A 323 -8.06 -20.41 4.58
CA HIS A 323 -8.93 -21.52 4.98
C HIS A 323 -9.77 -22.11 3.82
N ARG A 324 -9.95 -21.37 2.72
CA ARG A 324 -10.75 -21.79 1.56
C ARG A 324 -9.96 -22.57 0.50
N VAL A 325 -8.65 -22.65 0.63
CA VAL A 325 -7.76 -23.26 -0.36
C VAL A 325 -6.88 -24.34 0.25
N ALA A 326 -6.49 -25.31 -0.57
CA ALA A 326 -5.56 -26.35 -0.13
C ALA A 326 -4.19 -25.76 0.25
N PRO A 327 -3.44 -26.40 1.18
CA PRO A 327 -2.18 -25.83 1.70
C PRO A 327 -1.16 -25.42 0.63
N HIS A 328 -1.02 -26.19 -0.44
CA HIS A 328 -0.09 -25.90 -1.55
C HIS A 328 -0.53 -24.70 -2.42
N MET A 329 -1.79 -24.26 -2.31
CA MET A 329 -2.35 -23.13 -3.07
C MET A 329 -2.36 -21.81 -2.30
N ARG A 330 -2.04 -21.80 -0.99
CA ARG A 330 -2.16 -20.63 -0.11
C ARG A 330 -1.36 -19.43 -0.60
N GLY A 331 -0.13 -19.65 -1.08
CA GLY A 331 0.69 -18.57 -1.61
C GLY A 331 0.10 -17.92 -2.86
N ALA A 332 -0.41 -18.73 -3.81
CA ALA A 332 -1.08 -18.22 -5.01
C ALA A 332 -2.40 -17.51 -4.66
N ALA A 333 -3.15 -18.00 -3.67
CA ALA A 333 -4.40 -17.40 -3.21
C ALA A 333 -4.16 -16.03 -2.57
N LEU A 334 -3.17 -15.89 -1.70
CA LEU A 334 -2.80 -14.61 -1.10
C LEU A 334 -2.26 -13.63 -2.15
N GLY A 335 -1.50 -14.11 -3.15
CA GLY A 335 -1.07 -13.29 -4.28
C GLY A 335 -2.24 -12.76 -5.10
N GLY A 336 -3.21 -13.62 -5.44
CA GLY A 336 -4.46 -13.21 -6.10
C GLY A 336 -5.31 -12.27 -5.25
N PHE A 337 -5.40 -12.51 -3.94
CA PHE A 337 -6.10 -11.65 -2.99
C PHE A 337 -5.49 -10.23 -2.94
N SER A 338 -4.17 -10.14 -2.89
CA SER A 338 -3.48 -8.84 -2.96
C SER A 338 -3.70 -8.11 -4.28
N ALA A 339 -3.83 -8.84 -5.40
CA ALA A 339 -4.08 -8.23 -6.71
C ALA A 339 -5.43 -7.49 -6.77
N PHE A 340 -6.46 -7.94 -6.03
CA PHE A 340 -7.72 -7.19 -5.89
C PHE A 340 -7.50 -5.84 -5.22
N GLN A 341 -6.66 -5.78 -4.19
CA GLN A 341 -6.34 -4.54 -3.49
C GLN A 341 -5.52 -3.59 -4.37
N ASP A 342 -4.50 -4.12 -5.07
CA ASP A 342 -3.68 -3.32 -5.98
C ASP A 342 -4.50 -2.74 -7.13
N LEU A 343 -5.49 -3.51 -7.66
CA LEU A 343 -6.41 -3.03 -8.69
C LEU A 343 -7.25 -1.84 -8.20
N ALA A 344 -7.74 -1.92 -6.95
CA ALA A 344 -8.46 -0.80 -6.35
C ALA A 344 -7.56 0.43 -6.19
N TYR A 345 -6.33 0.25 -5.72
CA TYR A 345 -5.36 1.35 -5.58
C TYR A 345 -5.05 2.00 -6.93
N GLY A 346 -4.86 1.21 -7.98
CA GLY A 346 -4.60 1.71 -9.33
C GLY A 346 -5.78 2.47 -9.93
N ALA A 347 -6.98 1.92 -9.80
CA ALA A 347 -8.20 2.48 -10.40
C ALA A 347 -8.74 3.70 -9.64
N THR A 348 -8.59 3.73 -8.32
CA THR A 348 -9.17 4.80 -7.48
C THR A 348 -8.59 6.16 -7.82
N GLY A 349 -7.27 6.27 -8.03
CA GLY A 349 -6.62 7.55 -8.34
C GLY A 349 -7.28 8.29 -9.49
N PRO A 350 -7.30 7.75 -10.72
CA PRO A 350 -7.91 8.43 -11.86
C PRO A 350 -9.43 8.59 -11.73
N LEU A 351 -10.16 7.59 -11.24
CA LEU A 351 -11.61 7.66 -11.11
C LEU A 351 -12.05 8.69 -10.06
N ALA A 352 -11.44 8.68 -8.89
CA ALA A 352 -11.70 9.66 -7.83
C ALA A 352 -11.26 11.06 -8.25
N GLY A 353 -10.19 11.19 -9.04
CA GLY A 353 -9.75 12.45 -9.61
C GLY A 353 -10.78 13.07 -10.55
N LEU A 354 -11.35 12.27 -11.46
CA LEU A 354 -12.43 12.73 -12.35
C LEU A 354 -13.69 13.15 -11.57
N LEU A 355 -14.01 12.45 -10.49
CA LEU A 355 -15.10 12.84 -9.60
C LEU A 355 -14.78 14.14 -8.85
N ALA A 356 -13.53 14.30 -8.39
CA ALA A 356 -13.07 15.52 -7.72
C ALA A 356 -13.11 16.74 -8.64
N ASP A 357 -12.75 16.58 -9.92
CA ASP A 357 -12.84 17.65 -10.94
C ASP A 357 -14.28 18.16 -11.11
N ARG A 358 -15.28 17.27 -10.96
CA ARG A 358 -16.68 17.59 -11.21
C ARG A 358 -17.46 17.99 -9.96
N PHE A 359 -17.17 17.39 -8.81
CA PHE A 359 -17.97 17.49 -7.59
C PHE A 359 -17.18 17.98 -6.36
N GLY A 360 -15.90 18.32 -6.53
CA GLY A 360 -15.01 18.70 -5.43
C GLY A 360 -14.39 17.51 -4.69
N TYR A 361 -13.49 17.80 -3.76
CA TYR A 361 -12.69 16.76 -3.08
C TYR A 361 -13.49 15.91 -2.10
N ASP A 362 -14.59 16.42 -1.55
CA ASP A 362 -15.38 15.73 -0.52
C ASP A 362 -16.02 14.44 -1.06
N ILE A 363 -16.45 14.45 -2.34
CA ILE A 363 -17.04 13.27 -2.99
C ILE A 363 -16.12 12.05 -2.99
N VAL A 364 -14.81 12.28 -2.99
CA VAL A 364 -13.81 11.20 -3.01
C VAL A 364 -13.88 10.38 -1.72
N PHE A 365 -14.08 11.04 -0.58
CA PHE A 365 -14.23 10.37 0.72
C PHE A 365 -15.62 9.74 0.88
N LEU A 366 -16.67 10.35 0.30
CA LEU A 366 -17.98 9.71 0.22
C LEU A 366 -17.89 8.39 -0.56
N LEU A 367 -17.19 8.38 -1.70
CA LEU A 367 -16.95 7.15 -2.47
C LEU A 367 -16.23 6.10 -1.61
N GLY A 368 -15.19 6.48 -0.88
CA GLY A 368 -14.49 5.60 0.06
C GLY A 368 -15.41 5.01 1.12
N GLY A 369 -16.26 5.85 1.72
CA GLY A 369 -17.27 5.42 2.71
C GLY A 369 -18.30 4.45 2.14
N LEU A 370 -18.83 4.73 0.95
CA LEU A 370 -19.76 3.84 0.26
C LEU A 370 -19.12 2.50 -0.11
N CYS A 371 -17.87 2.50 -0.57
CA CYS A 371 -17.12 1.30 -0.86
C CYS A 371 -16.87 0.46 0.42
N ALA A 372 -16.42 1.08 1.51
CA ALA A 372 -16.24 0.39 2.79
C ALA A 372 -17.57 -0.20 3.31
N THR A 373 -18.70 0.53 3.16
CA THR A 373 -20.05 0.03 3.49
C THR A 373 -20.45 -1.16 2.60
N GLY A 374 -20.11 -1.12 1.31
CA GLY A 374 -20.25 -2.27 0.42
C GLY A 374 -19.46 -3.49 0.89
N GLY A 375 -18.23 -3.28 1.37
CA GLY A 375 -17.41 -4.31 2.03
C GLY A 375 -18.08 -4.89 3.27
N VAL A 376 -18.68 -4.04 4.12
CA VAL A 376 -19.49 -4.47 5.29
C VAL A 376 -20.63 -5.39 4.84
N ALA A 377 -21.40 -5.01 3.82
CA ALA A 377 -22.51 -5.82 3.31
C ALA A 377 -22.05 -7.21 2.81
N ILE A 378 -20.93 -7.26 2.08
CA ILE A 378 -20.35 -8.52 1.60
C ILE A 378 -19.94 -9.43 2.76
N VAL A 379 -19.28 -8.88 3.79
CA VAL A 379 -18.84 -9.66 4.95
C VAL A 379 -20.03 -10.14 5.77
N LEU A 380 -21.05 -9.30 5.97
CA LEU A 380 -22.30 -9.69 6.63
C LEU A 380 -22.99 -10.84 5.91
N ALA A 381 -23.10 -10.79 4.58
CA ALA A 381 -23.69 -11.88 3.78
C ALA A 381 -22.91 -13.20 3.97
N GLN A 382 -21.57 -13.14 4.05
CA GLN A 382 -20.75 -14.34 4.30
C GLN A 382 -20.95 -14.91 5.72
N ILE A 383 -21.15 -14.05 6.72
CA ILE A 383 -21.43 -14.49 8.09
C ILE A 383 -22.81 -15.14 8.17
N SER A 384 -23.82 -14.57 7.51
CA SER A 384 -25.19 -15.11 7.48
C SER A 384 -25.25 -16.47 6.77
N ALA A 385 -24.58 -16.59 5.62
CA ALA A 385 -24.53 -17.87 4.88
C ALA A 385 -23.92 -19.01 5.74
N ARG A 386 -22.87 -18.75 6.51
CA ARG A 386 -22.29 -19.74 7.41
C ARG A 386 -23.21 -20.17 8.55
N ARG A 387 -24.15 -19.32 8.97
CA ARG A 387 -25.12 -19.66 10.03
C ARG A 387 -26.25 -20.54 9.52
N THR A 388 -26.56 -20.48 8.23
CA THR A 388 -27.58 -21.32 7.60
C THR A 388 -27.05 -22.73 7.26
N ASP A 389 -25.73 -22.85 7.09
CA ASP A 389 -25.07 -24.13 6.77
C ASP A 389 -24.64 -24.93 8.03
N ALA A 390 -24.73 -24.32 9.24
CA ALA A 390 -24.37 -24.91 10.54
C ALA A 390 -25.61 -25.33 11.33
#